data_4951f0aa0190a591f443d71f8c2934e6
#
_entry.id   4951f0aa0190a591f443d71f8c2934e6
#
_cell.length_a   1.000
_cell.length_b   1.000
_cell.length_c   1.000
_cell.angle_alpha   90.00
_cell.angle_beta   90.00
_cell.angle_gamma   90.00
#
_symmetry.space_group_name_H-M   'P 1'
#
loop_
_entity.id
_entity.type
_entity.pdbx_description
1 polymer ?
#
loop_
_entity_poly.entity_id
_entity_poly.type
_entity_poly.pdbx_seq_one_letter_code
_entity_poly.pdbx_strand_id
1 'polypeptide(L)'
;MLKESAENSNKDKINLKKSLEDISHQLKTPLTSILVMLDNIIEDPDMDINIRNDFVRDIKRNVVNINFLVQALLKLSKFDANTVHFIKQENDLKTIIKESIKNVSPLCDLRNINIEYNAKEKSKIICDAKWQIEAITNIIKNAVDHSKNNSTVTINLSNNNVYSMIEIIDKGEGISKKDISHIFERFYKGENSTSDSIGIGLALAKTIIEEDNGSISVESNKIGTKFTIKYFKL
;
A
#
# COMPACT_ATOMS: atom_id res chain seq x y z
N MET A 1 5.64 -24.51 26.17
CA MET A 1 6.61 -24.65 25.06
C MET A 1 6.10 -25.50 23.91
N LEU A 2 5.97 -26.86 24.01
CA LEU A 2 5.50 -27.70 22.88
C LEU A 2 4.05 -27.38 22.44
N LYS A 3 3.16 -27.08 23.37
CA LYS A 3 1.75 -26.72 23.08
C LYS A 3 1.62 -25.35 22.42
N GLU A 4 2.37 -24.38 22.86
CA GLU A 4 2.45 -23.02 22.25
C GLU A 4 3.05 -23.08 20.84
N SER A 5 4.08 -23.90 20.63
CA SER A 5 4.69 -24.09 19.31
C SER A 5 3.71 -24.75 18.33
N ALA A 6 2.91 -25.73 18.80
CA ALA A 6 1.88 -26.38 17.98
C ALA A 6 0.70 -25.43 17.67
N GLU A 7 0.28 -24.60 18.62
CA GLU A 7 -0.78 -23.60 18.43
C GLU A 7 -0.34 -22.50 17.46
N ASN A 8 0.90 -22.01 17.56
CA ASN A 8 1.47 -21.05 16.61
C ASN A 8 1.59 -21.65 15.21
N SER A 9 2.10 -22.88 15.07
CA SER A 9 2.18 -23.57 13.78
C SER A 9 0.80 -23.79 13.13
N ASN A 10 -0.25 -24.03 13.92
CA ASN A 10 -1.62 -24.14 13.41
C ASN A 10 -2.19 -22.78 12.97
N LYS A 11 -1.94 -21.73 13.71
CA LYS A 11 -2.33 -20.36 13.31
C LYS A 11 -1.65 -19.94 12.01
N ASP A 12 -0.36 -20.24 11.87
CA ASP A 12 0.40 -19.93 10.66
C ASP A 12 -0.14 -20.68 9.43
N LYS A 13 -0.50 -21.97 9.59
CA LYS A 13 -1.14 -22.76 8.51
C LYS A 13 -2.51 -22.20 8.11
N ILE A 14 -3.33 -21.79 9.08
CA ILE A 14 -4.66 -21.20 8.82
C ILE A 14 -4.50 -19.87 8.10
N ASN A 15 -3.59 -19.02 8.55
CA ASN A 15 -3.29 -17.74 7.92
C ASN A 15 -2.77 -17.90 6.49
N LEU A 16 -1.87 -18.87 6.27
CA LEU A 16 -1.35 -19.19 4.94
C LEU A 16 -2.46 -19.67 4.00
N LYS A 17 -3.34 -20.56 4.48
CA LYS A 17 -4.48 -21.05 3.69
C LYS A 17 -5.40 -19.91 3.29
N LYS A 18 -5.80 -19.06 4.25
CA LYS A 18 -6.62 -17.88 3.99
C LYS A 18 -5.97 -16.94 2.97
N SER A 19 -4.67 -16.66 3.13
CA SER A 19 -3.92 -15.83 2.19
C SER A 19 -3.92 -16.40 0.77
N LEU A 20 -3.76 -17.73 0.61
CA LEU A 20 -3.81 -18.39 -0.70
C LEU A 20 -5.21 -18.33 -1.33
N GLU A 21 -6.26 -18.49 -0.54
CA GLU A 21 -7.65 -18.33 -0.99
C GLU A 21 -7.90 -16.89 -1.46
N ASP A 22 -7.50 -15.91 -0.68
CA ASP A 22 -7.64 -14.48 -1.01
C ASP A 22 -6.87 -14.13 -2.29
N ILE A 23 -5.62 -14.60 -2.44
CA ILE A 23 -4.82 -14.43 -3.66
C ILE A 23 -5.54 -15.02 -4.87
N SER A 24 -6.05 -16.25 -4.74
CA SER A 24 -6.73 -16.95 -5.82
C SER A 24 -7.97 -16.16 -6.29
N HIS A 25 -8.73 -15.63 -5.35
CA HIS A 25 -9.89 -14.79 -5.65
C HIS A 25 -9.49 -13.46 -6.32
N GLN A 26 -8.44 -12.79 -5.82
CA GLN A 26 -7.97 -11.52 -6.37
C GLN A 26 -7.37 -11.66 -7.79
N LEU A 27 -6.81 -12.83 -8.13
CA LEU A 27 -6.33 -13.14 -9.49
C LEU A 27 -7.47 -13.57 -10.41
N LYS A 28 -8.43 -14.37 -9.93
CA LYS A 28 -9.51 -14.91 -10.72
C LYS A 28 -10.43 -13.81 -11.31
N THR A 29 -10.79 -12.82 -10.52
CA THR A 29 -11.70 -11.74 -10.92
C THR A 29 -11.20 -10.97 -12.15
N PRO A 30 -9.99 -10.35 -12.16
CA PRO A 30 -9.50 -9.63 -13.33
C PRO A 30 -9.23 -10.58 -14.51
N LEU A 31 -8.82 -11.83 -14.27
CA LEU A 31 -8.60 -12.80 -15.32
C LEU A 31 -9.92 -13.18 -16.02
N THR A 32 -10.98 -13.44 -15.24
CA THR A 32 -12.32 -13.69 -15.81
C THR A 32 -12.83 -12.50 -16.61
N SER A 33 -12.64 -11.27 -16.10
CA SER A 33 -13.02 -10.05 -16.81
C SER A 33 -12.28 -9.92 -18.15
N ILE A 34 -10.97 -10.21 -18.19
CA ILE A 34 -10.19 -10.22 -19.43
C ILE A 34 -10.77 -11.23 -20.44
N LEU A 35 -11.03 -12.46 -19.98
CA LEU A 35 -11.57 -13.51 -20.86
C LEU A 35 -12.92 -13.11 -21.45
N VAL A 36 -13.85 -12.63 -20.64
CA VAL A 36 -15.18 -12.18 -21.11
C VAL A 36 -15.06 -11.05 -22.14
N MET A 37 -14.18 -10.07 -21.93
CA MET A 37 -13.96 -8.99 -22.90
C MET A 37 -13.36 -9.50 -24.21
N LEU A 38 -12.42 -10.45 -24.14
CA LEU A 38 -11.82 -11.07 -25.33
C LEU A 38 -12.85 -11.88 -26.09
N ASP A 39 -13.68 -12.67 -25.41
CA ASP A 39 -14.74 -13.46 -26.04
C ASP A 39 -15.72 -12.54 -26.76
N ASN A 40 -16.18 -11.44 -26.14
CA ASN A 40 -17.04 -10.45 -26.79
C ASN A 40 -16.40 -9.82 -28.04
N ILE A 41 -15.11 -9.51 -28.02
CA ILE A 41 -14.37 -8.95 -29.18
C ILE A 41 -14.29 -9.98 -30.31
N ILE A 42 -14.13 -11.26 -29.98
CA ILE A 42 -14.00 -12.35 -30.95
C ILE A 42 -15.36 -12.69 -31.57
N GLU A 43 -16.43 -12.72 -30.76
CA GLU A 43 -17.77 -13.10 -31.17
C GLU A 43 -18.48 -12.02 -32.01
N ASP A 44 -18.08 -10.73 -31.85
CA ASP A 44 -18.64 -9.61 -32.61
C ASP A 44 -17.55 -8.89 -33.43
N PRO A 45 -17.24 -9.41 -34.65
CA PRO A 45 -16.28 -8.79 -35.56
C PRO A 45 -16.67 -7.37 -35.99
N ASP A 46 -17.96 -7.05 -36.04
CA ASP A 46 -18.52 -5.76 -36.45
C ASP A 46 -18.73 -4.80 -35.24
N MET A 47 -18.24 -5.14 -34.06
CA MET A 47 -18.34 -4.32 -32.85
C MET A 47 -17.90 -2.88 -33.13
N ASP A 48 -18.67 -1.91 -32.59
CA ASP A 48 -18.28 -0.49 -32.63
C ASP A 48 -16.86 -0.27 -32.14
N ILE A 49 -16.08 0.51 -32.90
CA ILE A 49 -14.65 0.72 -32.65
C ILE A 49 -14.38 1.35 -31.28
N ASN A 50 -15.30 2.19 -30.75
CA ASN A 50 -15.15 2.81 -29.45
C ASN A 50 -15.36 1.76 -28.35
N ILE A 51 -16.38 0.89 -28.49
CA ILE A 51 -16.61 -0.20 -27.52
C ILE A 51 -15.42 -1.17 -27.50
N ARG A 52 -14.92 -1.53 -28.70
CA ARG A 52 -13.71 -2.37 -28.81
C ARG A 52 -12.51 -1.75 -28.15
N ASN A 53 -12.26 -0.45 -28.34
CA ASN A 53 -11.17 0.28 -27.73
C ASN A 53 -11.34 0.38 -26.21
N ASP A 54 -12.58 0.49 -25.71
CA ASP A 54 -12.87 0.46 -24.28
C ASP A 54 -12.51 -0.90 -23.66
N PHE A 55 -12.93 -2.00 -24.31
CA PHE A 55 -12.56 -3.35 -23.87
C PHE A 55 -11.03 -3.55 -23.84
N VAL A 56 -10.33 -3.11 -24.89
CA VAL A 56 -8.85 -3.21 -24.94
C VAL A 56 -8.20 -2.40 -23.82
N ARG A 57 -8.72 -1.21 -23.50
CA ARG A 57 -8.22 -0.40 -22.37
C ARG A 57 -8.45 -1.09 -21.03
N ASP A 58 -9.62 -1.68 -20.84
CA ASP A 58 -9.97 -2.39 -19.62
C ASP A 58 -9.17 -3.70 -19.46
N ILE A 59 -8.95 -4.43 -20.55
CA ILE A 59 -8.04 -5.59 -20.57
C ILE A 59 -6.63 -5.16 -20.11
N LYS A 60 -6.09 -4.09 -20.71
CA LYS A 60 -4.77 -3.56 -20.34
C LYS A 60 -4.72 -3.20 -18.87
N ARG A 61 -5.75 -2.52 -18.34
CA ARG A 61 -5.82 -2.16 -16.90
C ARG A 61 -5.81 -3.41 -16.01
N ASN A 62 -6.59 -4.43 -16.34
CA ASN A 62 -6.61 -5.69 -15.59
C ASN A 62 -5.27 -6.43 -15.62
N VAL A 63 -4.58 -6.45 -16.78
CA VAL A 63 -3.22 -7.04 -16.89
C VAL A 63 -2.22 -6.30 -16.01
N VAL A 64 -2.25 -4.96 -15.98
CA VAL A 64 -1.40 -4.15 -15.11
C VAL A 64 -1.67 -4.45 -13.63
N ASN A 65 -2.95 -4.58 -13.25
CA ASN A 65 -3.34 -4.90 -11.88
C ASN A 65 -2.87 -6.30 -11.46
N ILE A 66 -2.99 -7.31 -12.35
CA ILE A 66 -2.45 -8.66 -12.11
C ILE A 66 -0.94 -8.61 -11.90
N ASN A 67 -0.21 -7.90 -12.77
CA ASN A 67 1.24 -7.77 -12.64
C ASN A 67 1.64 -7.11 -11.30
N PHE A 68 0.94 -6.05 -10.90
CA PHE A 68 1.17 -5.40 -9.61
C PHE A 68 0.93 -6.37 -8.44
N LEU A 69 -0.17 -7.15 -8.48
CA LEU A 69 -0.49 -8.17 -7.47
C LEU A 69 0.63 -9.21 -7.37
N VAL A 70 1.09 -9.75 -8.50
CA VAL A 70 2.18 -10.74 -8.53
C VAL A 70 3.48 -10.17 -7.93
N GLN A 71 3.85 -8.94 -8.29
CA GLN A 71 5.04 -8.29 -7.74
C GLN A 71 4.93 -8.07 -6.22
N ALA A 72 3.78 -7.64 -5.73
CA ALA A 72 3.54 -7.46 -4.30
C ALA A 72 3.61 -8.79 -3.53
N LEU A 73 3.05 -9.86 -4.10
CA LEU A 73 3.14 -11.22 -3.54
C LEU A 73 4.57 -11.74 -3.47
N LEU A 74 5.35 -11.55 -4.54
CA LEU A 74 6.75 -11.94 -4.56
C LEU A 74 7.57 -11.18 -3.50
N LYS A 75 7.29 -9.88 -3.30
CA LYS A 75 7.91 -9.10 -2.22
C LYS A 75 7.55 -9.68 -0.85
N LEU A 76 6.27 -9.91 -0.56
CA LEU A 76 5.82 -10.48 0.72
C LEU A 76 6.42 -11.88 0.96
N SER A 77 6.44 -12.73 -0.05
CA SER A 77 7.05 -14.07 0.06
C SER A 77 8.53 -14.00 0.42
N LYS A 78 9.27 -13.04 -0.12
CA LYS A 78 10.69 -12.82 0.24
C LYS A 78 10.85 -12.37 1.69
N PHE A 79 9.95 -11.52 2.19
CA PHE A 79 9.92 -11.13 3.61
C PHE A 79 9.64 -12.32 4.52
N ASP A 80 8.62 -13.11 4.21
CA ASP A 80 8.23 -14.28 5.00
C ASP A 80 9.34 -15.35 5.06
N ALA A 81 10.07 -15.51 3.96
CA ALA A 81 11.21 -16.42 3.89
C ALA A 81 12.49 -15.86 4.53
N ASN A 82 12.49 -14.63 5.08
CA ASN A 82 13.66 -13.92 5.55
C ASN A 82 14.82 -13.87 4.53
N THR A 83 14.48 -13.86 3.23
CA THR A 83 15.46 -13.84 2.14
C THR A 83 15.76 -12.43 1.62
N VAL A 84 15.13 -11.42 2.19
CA VAL A 84 15.41 -10.03 1.86
C VAL A 84 16.72 -9.62 2.53
N HIS A 85 17.70 -9.25 1.71
CA HIS A 85 18.95 -8.66 2.21
C HIS A 85 18.80 -7.13 2.23
N PHE A 86 18.60 -6.57 3.42
CA PHE A 86 18.54 -5.13 3.60
C PHE A 86 19.95 -4.52 3.59
N ILE A 87 20.14 -3.51 2.76
CA ILE A 87 21.36 -2.71 2.75
C ILE A 87 21.14 -1.50 3.66
N LYS A 88 21.23 -1.71 4.98
CA LYS A 88 20.99 -0.68 5.99
C LYS A 88 22.19 0.27 6.07
N GLN A 89 21.94 1.56 5.87
CA GLN A 89 22.92 2.64 6.03
C GLN A 89 22.25 3.91 6.54
N GLU A 90 23.03 4.87 6.97
CA GLU A 90 22.50 6.14 7.44
C GLU A 90 21.87 6.91 6.27
N ASN A 91 20.59 7.20 6.33
CA ASN A 91 19.81 7.90 5.32
C ASN A 91 19.04 9.08 5.91
N ASP A 92 18.90 10.16 5.12
CA ASP A 92 18.07 11.32 5.51
C ASP A 92 16.60 11.07 5.13
N LEU A 93 15.73 11.06 6.13
CA LEU A 93 14.27 10.91 5.95
C LEU A 93 13.67 11.96 5.02
N LYS A 94 14.24 13.18 4.96
CA LYS A 94 13.79 14.20 3.99
C LYS A 94 13.95 13.73 2.56
N THR A 95 15.06 13.07 2.24
CA THR A 95 15.32 12.53 0.90
C THR A 95 14.34 11.40 0.58
N ILE A 96 14.16 10.47 1.52
CA ILE A 96 13.23 9.36 1.37
C ILE A 96 11.80 9.86 1.13
N ILE A 97 11.31 10.80 1.94
CA ILE A 97 9.96 11.37 1.79
C ILE A 97 9.80 12.09 0.44
N LYS A 98 10.80 12.88 0.01
CA LYS A 98 10.74 13.59 -1.28
C LYS A 98 10.66 12.62 -2.46
N GLU A 99 11.43 11.53 -2.46
CA GLU A 99 11.35 10.51 -3.50
C GLU A 99 9.99 9.78 -3.46
N SER A 100 9.46 9.51 -2.26
CA SER A 100 8.12 8.93 -2.12
C SER A 100 7.02 9.84 -2.65
N ILE A 101 7.10 11.14 -2.40
CA ILE A 101 6.17 12.15 -2.96
C ILE A 101 6.26 12.17 -4.50
N LYS A 102 7.48 12.14 -5.05
CA LYS A 102 7.70 12.11 -6.49
C LYS A 102 7.06 10.88 -7.15
N ASN A 103 7.11 9.72 -6.49
CA ASN A 103 6.51 8.49 -6.99
C ASN A 103 4.98 8.56 -7.09
N VAL A 104 4.32 9.37 -6.25
CA VAL A 104 2.86 9.54 -6.26
C VAL A 104 2.40 10.77 -7.04
N SER A 105 3.30 11.64 -7.50
CA SER A 105 2.94 12.89 -8.19
C SER A 105 2.00 12.67 -9.39
N PRO A 106 2.16 11.65 -10.26
CA PRO A 106 1.23 11.44 -11.38
C PRO A 106 -0.22 11.17 -10.91
N LEU A 107 -0.37 10.48 -9.76
CA LEU A 107 -1.69 10.24 -9.18
C LEU A 107 -2.28 11.51 -8.56
N CYS A 108 -1.43 12.33 -7.94
CA CYS A 108 -1.83 13.62 -7.40
C CYS A 108 -2.32 14.57 -8.50
N ASP A 109 -1.60 14.63 -9.63
CA ASP A 109 -1.97 15.45 -10.79
C ASP A 109 -3.32 14.99 -11.36
N LEU A 110 -3.53 13.67 -11.53
CA LEU A 110 -4.77 13.12 -12.05
C LEU A 110 -5.99 13.47 -11.18
N ARG A 111 -5.81 13.54 -9.85
CA ARG A 111 -6.88 13.81 -8.88
C ARG A 111 -6.91 15.27 -8.38
N ASN A 112 -6.01 16.11 -8.89
CA ASN A 112 -5.81 17.50 -8.46
C ASN A 112 -5.62 17.60 -6.93
N ILE A 113 -4.76 16.74 -6.37
CA ILE A 113 -4.43 16.71 -4.94
C ILE A 113 -3.09 17.42 -4.73
N ASN A 114 -3.08 18.39 -3.82
CA ASN A 114 -1.86 19.07 -3.41
C ASN A 114 -1.18 18.29 -2.26
N ILE A 115 0.15 18.14 -2.30
CA ILE A 115 0.91 17.63 -1.17
C ILE A 115 1.63 18.80 -0.48
N GLU A 116 1.27 19.03 0.78
CA GLU A 116 1.93 19.97 1.66
C GLU A 116 2.96 19.24 2.52
N TYR A 117 4.25 19.51 2.28
CA TYR A 117 5.35 18.85 3.00
C TYR A 117 6.06 19.82 3.96
N ASN A 118 6.01 19.50 5.24
CA ASN A 118 6.57 20.29 6.35
C ASN A 118 7.70 19.52 7.03
N ALA A 119 8.95 20.00 6.90
CA ALA A 119 10.13 19.40 7.53
C ALA A 119 11.05 20.48 8.07
N LYS A 120 11.03 20.68 9.38
CA LYS A 120 11.84 21.72 10.04
C LYS A 120 13.29 21.32 10.24
N GLU A 121 13.57 20.07 10.58
CA GLU A 121 14.89 19.57 10.98
C GLU A 121 15.39 18.44 10.10
N LYS A 122 16.73 18.23 10.08
CA LYS A 122 17.32 17.02 9.49
C LYS A 122 17.00 15.83 10.38
N SER A 123 16.65 14.73 9.80
CA SER A 123 16.32 13.50 10.49
C SER A 123 16.97 12.32 9.77
N LYS A 124 17.92 11.68 10.43
CA LYS A 124 18.65 10.54 9.90
C LYS A 124 18.21 9.28 10.62
N ILE A 125 18.09 8.19 9.86
CA ILE A 125 17.82 6.85 10.37
C ILE A 125 18.74 5.83 9.68
N ILE A 126 19.00 4.71 10.34
CA ILE A 126 19.69 3.56 9.75
C ILE A 126 18.65 2.67 9.12
N CYS A 127 18.58 2.63 7.78
CA CYS A 127 17.57 1.88 7.04
C CYS A 127 18.05 1.53 5.62
N ASP A 128 17.30 0.66 4.95
CA ASP A 128 17.40 0.52 3.50
C ASP A 128 16.48 1.55 2.82
N ALA A 129 17.08 2.56 2.18
CA ALA A 129 16.34 3.67 1.59
C ALA A 129 15.31 3.22 0.54
N LYS A 130 15.61 2.19 -0.27
CA LYS A 130 14.71 1.69 -1.32
C LYS A 130 13.44 1.11 -0.72
N TRP A 131 13.58 0.30 0.31
CA TRP A 131 12.45 -0.29 1.00
C TRP A 131 11.64 0.78 1.76
N GLN A 132 12.31 1.74 2.41
CA GLN A 132 11.59 2.83 3.09
C GLN A 132 10.84 3.74 2.11
N ILE A 133 11.41 4.05 0.93
CA ILE A 133 10.70 4.76 -0.14
C ILE A 133 9.46 3.97 -0.56
N GLU A 134 9.55 2.65 -0.74
CA GLU A 134 8.40 1.79 -1.07
C GLU A 134 7.31 1.88 0.01
N ALA A 135 7.68 1.74 1.30
CA ALA A 135 6.74 1.79 2.41
C ALA A 135 6.01 3.14 2.50
N ILE A 136 6.76 4.24 2.47
CA ILE A 136 6.19 5.58 2.58
C ILE A 136 5.35 5.91 1.34
N THR A 137 5.79 5.49 0.13
CA THR A 137 5.01 5.63 -1.10
C THR A 137 3.64 4.94 -0.98
N ASN A 138 3.59 3.72 -0.44
CA ASN A 138 2.32 2.99 -0.24
C ASN A 138 1.37 3.73 0.72
N ILE A 139 1.89 4.34 1.78
CA ILE A 139 1.08 5.10 2.73
C ILE A 139 0.59 6.41 2.12
N ILE A 140 1.46 7.16 1.42
CA ILE A 140 1.07 8.40 0.72
C ILE A 140 0.05 8.08 -0.37
N LYS A 141 0.27 7.02 -1.16
CA LYS A 141 -0.69 6.57 -2.17
C LYS A 141 -2.05 6.28 -1.57
N ASN A 142 -2.10 5.57 -0.43
CA ASN A 142 -3.35 5.31 0.27
C ASN A 142 -4.04 6.62 0.69
N ALA A 143 -3.30 7.57 1.27
CA ALA A 143 -3.83 8.88 1.63
C ALA A 143 -4.39 9.64 0.41
N VAL A 144 -3.71 9.59 -0.74
CA VAL A 144 -4.16 10.22 -1.99
C VAL A 144 -5.40 9.49 -2.55
N ASP A 145 -5.41 8.15 -2.57
CA ASP A 145 -6.52 7.35 -3.10
C ASP A 145 -7.83 7.57 -2.34
N HIS A 146 -7.75 7.81 -1.02
CA HIS A 146 -8.91 8.04 -0.16
C HIS A 146 -9.25 9.52 0.08
N SER A 147 -8.41 10.43 -0.41
CA SER A 147 -8.69 11.87 -0.37
C SER A 147 -9.77 12.28 -1.36
N LYS A 148 -10.51 13.34 -1.04
CA LYS A 148 -11.40 13.98 -2.01
C LYS A 148 -10.58 14.68 -3.10
N ASN A 149 -11.09 14.70 -4.33
CA ASN A 149 -10.46 15.48 -5.40
C ASN A 149 -10.38 16.96 -4.98
N ASN A 150 -9.36 17.67 -5.46
CA ASN A 150 -9.08 19.08 -5.14
C ASN A 150 -8.81 19.31 -3.63
N SER A 151 -8.27 18.32 -2.93
CA SER A 151 -7.91 18.41 -1.52
C SER A 151 -6.39 18.47 -1.30
N THR A 152 -5.98 18.46 -0.05
CA THR A 152 -4.56 18.49 0.33
C THR A 152 -4.25 17.32 1.24
N VAL A 153 -3.17 16.60 0.93
CA VAL A 153 -2.52 15.64 1.83
C VAL A 153 -1.35 16.34 2.48
N THR A 154 -1.31 16.35 3.81
CA THR A 154 -0.24 17.00 4.58
C THR A 154 0.74 15.96 5.10
N ILE A 155 2.04 16.18 4.90
CA ILE A 155 3.12 15.32 5.38
C ILE A 155 3.99 16.14 6.32
N ASN A 156 4.07 15.75 7.58
CA ASN A 156 4.91 16.41 8.59
C ASN A 156 6.07 15.49 8.98
N LEU A 157 7.28 16.02 8.99
CA LEU A 157 8.46 15.38 9.56
C LEU A 157 8.88 16.16 10.81
N SER A 158 8.91 15.48 11.94
CA SER A 158 9.43 15.98 13.20
C SER A 158 10.49 15.04 13.77
N ASN A 159 11.34 15.58 14.63
CA ASN A 159 12.46 14.87 15.22
C ASN A 159 12.64 15.29 16.67
N ASN A 160 12.90 14.35 17.56
CA ASN A 160 13.28 14.60 18.95
C ASN A 160 14.42 13.64 19.38
N ASN A 161 14.77 13.64 20.65
CA ASN A 161 15.87 12.81 21.15
C ASN A 161 15.55 11.31 21.18
N VAL A 162 14.28 10.90 21.06
CA VAL A 162 13.83 9.51 21.20
C VAL A 162 13.49 8.88 19.87
N TYR A 163 12.86 9.65 18.97
CA TYR A 163 12.42 9.15 17.67
C TYR A 163 12.36 10.23 16.61
N SER A 164 12.38 9.81 15.36
CA SER A 164 11.97 10.58 14.19
C SER A 164 10.54 10.19 13.82
N MET A 165 9.67 11.16 13.55
CA MET A 165 8.24 10.91 13.32
C MET A 165 7.80 11.52 11.98
N ILE A 166 7.09 10.73 11.19
CA ILE A 166 6.41 11.14 9.97
C ILE A 166 4.91 11.01 10.22
N GLU A 167 4.16 12.07 9.98
CA GLU A 167 2.70 12.06 9.97
C GLU A 167 2.22 12.31 8.54
N ILE A 168 1.32 11.46 8.04
CA ILE A 168 0.67 11.59 6.73
C ILE A 168 -0.82 11.73 6.99
N ILE A 169 -1.38 12.88 6.62
CA ILE A 169 -2.74 13.30 6.99
C ILE A 169 -3.53 13.58 5.72
N ASP A 170 -4.62 12.86 5.52
CA ASP A 170 -5.60 13.10 4.47
C ASP A 170 -6.89 13.71 5.04
N LYS A 171 -7.69 14.28 4.14
CA LYS A 171 -9.05 14.81 4.42
C LYS A 171 -10.11 13.99 3.69
N GLY A 172 -9.95 12.66 3.71
CA GLY A 172 -10.86 11.72 3.10
C GLY A 172 -12.10 11.42 3.96
N GLU A 173 -12.77 10.33 3.60
CA GLU A 173 -13.98 9.85 4.30
C GLU A 173 -13.66 9.20 5.65
N GLY A 174 -12.37 8.92 5.89
CA GLY A 174 -11.91 8.21 7.06
C GLY A 174 -12.12 6.69 6.95
N ILE A 175 -11.71 6.01 8.01
CA ILE A 175 -11.76 4.55 8.15
C ILE A 175 -12.75 4.20 9.27
N SER A 176 -13.61 3.23 9.04
CA SER A 176 -14.55 2.78 10.07
C SER A 176 -13.81 2.18 11.28
N LYS A 177 -14.42 2.26 12.47
CA LYS A 177 -13.83 1.65 13.68
C LYS A 177 -13.61 0.15 13.55
N LYS A 178 -14.43 -0.52 12.74
CA LYS A 178 -14.32 -1.95 12.44
C LYS A 178 -13.09 -2.23 11.58
N ASP A 179 -12.82 -1.38 10.60
CA ASP A 179 -11.74 -1.59 9.63
C ASP A 179 -10.38 -1.20 10.20
N ILE A 180 -10.29 -0.21 11.09
CA ILE A 180 -9.02 0.30 11.66
C ILE A 180 -8.12 -0.81 12.21
N SER A 181 -8.68 -1.83 12.86
CA SER A 181 -7.91 -2.95 13.42
C SER A 181 -7.35 -3.90 12.35
N HIS A 182 -7.87 -3.84 11.13
CA HIS A 182 -7.57 -4.79 10.05
C HIS A 182 -6.82 -4.18 8.87
N ILE A 183 -6.69 -2.85 8.76
CA ILE A 183 -6.10 -2.20 7.57
C ILE A 183 -4.66 -2.61 7.29
N PHE A 184 -3.94 -3.14 8.27
CA PHE A 184 -2.58 -3.66 8.11
C PHE A 184 -2.54 -5.16 7.86
N GLU A 185 -3.70 -5.84 7.82
CA GLU A 185 -3.77 -7.24 7.42
C GLU A 185 -3.61 -7.36 5.90
N ARG A 186 -3.01 -8.46 5.46
CA ARG A 186 -2.81 -8.74 4.04
C ARG A 186 -4.15 -9.01 3.38
N PHE A 187 -4.35 -8.47 2.17
CA PHE A 187 -5.57 -8.60 1.36
C PHE A 187 -6.83 -7.99 1.98
N TYR A 188 -6.70 -7.31 3.10
CA TYR A 188 -7.83 -6.62 3.70
C TYR A 188 -8.25 -5.42 2.87
N LYS A 189 -9.54 -5.34 2.59
CA LYS A 189 -10.19 -4.21 1.91
C LYS A 189 -11.30 -3.70 2.80
N GLY A 190 -11.21 -2.45 3.23
CA GLY A 190 -12.29 -1.77 3.94
C GLY A 190 -13.51 -1.51 3.03
N GLU A 191 -14.62 -1.14 3.63
CA GLU A 191 -15.88 -0.89 2.92
C GLU A 191 -15.74 0.19 1.82
N ASN A 192 -14.86 1.18 2.02
CA ASN A 192 -14.61 2.29 1.09
C ASN A 192 -13.37 2.06 0.22
N SER A 193 -12.90 0.83 0.06
CA SER A 193 -11.73 0.54 -0.75
C SER A 193 -12.01 0.75 -2.25
N THR A 194 -11.04 1.33 -2.98
CA THR A 194 -11.14 1.46 -4.43
C THR A 194 -11.11 0.07 -5.08
N SER A 195 -11.80 -0.09 -6.22
CA SER A 195 -11.83 -1.35 -6.99
C SER A 195 -10.43 -1.84 -7.34
N ASP A 196 -9.49 -0.93 -7.52
CA ASP A 196 -8.11 -1.22 -7.94
C ASP A 196 -7.17 -1.50 -6.76
N SER A 197 -7.62 -1.33 -5.51
CA SER A 197 -6.83 -1.65 -4.33
C SER A 197 -6.73 -3.17 -4.12
N ILE A 198 -5.56 -3.67 -3.79
CA ILE A 198 -5.32 -5.12 -3.59
C ILE A 198 -5.27 -5.49 -2.09
N GLY A 199 -5.17 -4.50 -1.21
CA GLY A 199 -5.07 -4.73 0.24
C GLY A 199 -3.70 -5.24 0.70
N ILE A 200 -2.63 -5.00 -0.09
CA ILE A 200 -1.27 -5.43 0.26
C ILE A 200 -0.38 -4.25 0.68
N GLY A 201 -0.64 -3.05 0.18
CA GLY A 201 0.26 -1.91 0.32
C GLY A 201 0.54 -1.50 1.76
N LEU A 202 -0.48 -1.41 2.61
CA LEU A 202 -0.32 -1.06 4.03
C LEU A 202 0.34 -2.18 4.84
N ALA A 203 0.03 -3.44 4.55
CA ALA A 203 0.66 -4.60 5.18
C ALA A 203 2.16 -4.64 4.88
N LEU A 204 2.54 -4.44 3.61
CA LEU A 204 3.94 -4.36 3.19
C LEU A 204 4.65 -3.16 3.83
N ALA A 205 4.01 -2.00 3.87
CA ALA A 205 4.57 -0.81 4.51
C ALA A 205 4.86 -1.05 6.00
N LYS A 206 3.92 -1.67 6.73
CA LYS A 206 4.11 -2.02 8.13
C LYS A 206 5.31 -2.96 8.31
N THR A 207 5.40 -4.03 7.54
CA THR A 207 6.52 -4.99 7.61
C THR A 207 7.86 -4.30 7.39
N ILE A 208 7.99 -3.43 6.39
CA ILE A 208 9.22 -2.70 6.09
C ILE A 208 9.60 -1.73 7.21
N ILE A 209 8.63 -0.99 7.77
CA ILE A 209 8.85 -0.03 8.85
C ILE A 209 9.32 -0.76 10.13
N GLU A 210 8.67 -1.87 10.47
CA GLU A 210 9.01 -2.68 11.65
C GLU A 210 10.39 -3.33 11.54
N GLU A 211 10.83 -3.70 10.33
CA GLU A 211 12.18 -4.23 10.07
C GLU A 211 13.30 -3.24 10.43
N ASP A 212 13.05 -1.95 10.32
CA ASP A 212 13.99 -0.88 10.68
C ASP A 212 13.69 -0.27 12.07
N ASN A 213 13.19 -1.07 13.02
CA ASN A 213 12.83 -0.66 14.39
C ASN A 213 11.85 0.53 14.43
N GLY A 214 11.01 0.63 13.42
CA GLY A 214 9.94 1.61 13.37
C GLY A 214 8.62 1.06 13.89
N SER A 215 7.66 1.95 14.05
CA SER A 215 6.26 1.59 14.30
C SER A 215 5.34 2.44 13.43
N ILE A 216 4.20 1.88 13.06
CA ILE A 216 3.15 2.59 12.36
C ILE A 216 1.84 2.49 13.12
N SER A 217 1.12 3.60 13.21
CA SER A 217 -0.20 3.67 13.81
C SER A 217 -1.13 4.52 12.94
N VAL A 218 -2.43 4.38 13.16
CA VAL A 218 -3.46 5.11 12.42
C VAL A 218 -4.49 5.67 13.39
N GLU A 219 -4.89 6.91 13.15
CA GLU A 219 -6.02 7.57 13.77
C GLU A 219 -6.93 8.03 12.64
N SER A 220 -8.23 7.73 12.73
CA SER A 220 -9.17 8.10 11.69
C SER A 220 -10.54 8.45 12.26
N ASN A 221 -11.21 9.39 11.57
CA ASN A 221 -12.56 9.81 11.86
C ASN A 221 -13.25 10.24 10.54
N LYS A 222 -14.48 10.75 10.62
CA LYS A 222 -15.28 11.14 9.44
C LYS A 222 -14.71 12.33 8.62
N ILE A 223 -13.63 12.95 9.07
CA ILE A 223 -13.01 14.12 8.42
C ILE A 223 -11.62 13.82 7.83
N GLY A 224 -11.14 12.58 8.00
CA GLY A 224 -9.87 12.14 7.42
C GLY A 224 -9.15 11.09 8.23
N THR A 225 -7.97 10.73 7.74
CA THR A 225 -7.08 9.73 8.35
C THR A 225 -5.70 10.32 8.58
N LYS A 226 -5.09 9.95 9.69
CA LYS A 226 -3.70 10.27 10.03
C LYS A 226 -2.93 8.98 10.26
N PHE A 227 -1.94 8.72 9.42
CA PHE A 227 -0.93 7.70 9.66
C PHE A 227 0.26 8.32 10.38
N THR A 228 0.75 7.69 11.43
CA THR A 228 1.93 8.11 12.19
C THR A 228 2.98 7.01 12.15
N ILE A 229 4.16 7.34 11.61
CA ILE A 229 5.33 6.45 11.57
C ILE A 229 6.36 7.00 12.55
N LYS A 230 6.94 6.14 13.40
CA LYS A 230 8.03 6.50 14.31
C LYS A 230 9.21 5.57 14.10
N TYR A 231 10.40 6.12 13.94
CA TYR A 231 11.67 5.40 13.93
C TYR A 231 12.41 5.75 15.22
N PHE A 232 12.63 4.76 16.07
CA PHE A 232 13.26 4.95 17.36
C PHE A 232 14.78 5.07 17.18
N LYS A 233 15.39 6.03 17.92
CA LYS A 233 16.83 6.21 17.95
C LYS A 233 17.41 5.20 18.92
N LEU A 234 18.43 4.47 18.47
CA LEU A 234 19.23 3.55 19.29
C LEU A 234 20.27 4.30 20.08
#